data_a6781529b937522f81978056977891ca
#
_entry.id   a6781529b937522f81978056977891ca
#
_cell.length_a   1.000
_cell.length_b   1.000
_cell.length_c   1.000
_cell.angle_alpha   90.00
_cell.angle_beta   90.00
_cell.angle_gamma   90.00
#
_symmetry.space_group_name_H-M   'P 1'
#
loop_
_entity.id
_entity.type
_entity.pdbx_description
1 polymer ?
#
loop_
_entity_poly.entity_id
_entity_poly.type
_entity_poly.pdbx_seq_one_letter_code
_entity_poly.pdbx_strand_id
1 'polypeptide(L)'
;MFNLDKKNSLYINGNYQTLLSNNYFTNELFRFGGINSIRGFEENSIQANELGYVNLEYRYKLNTNFYVNTITDAAYYENKVIEIKDRLFGFGIGFGIVTKAGLLRFIYANGKKEKQNFNLNNSKIHLSLSTVF
;
A
#
# COMPACT_ATOMS: atom_id res chain seq x y z
N MET A 1 0.38 -7.15 -13.76
CA MET A 1 0.90 -5.87 -14.31
C MET A 1 0.57 -5.78 -15.79
N PHE A 2 0.09 -4.61 -16.21
CA PHE A 2 -0.24 -4.36 -17.61
C PHE A 2 0.83 -3.46 -18.22
N ASN A 3 1.46 -3.92 -19.28
CA ASN A 3 2.44 -3.10 -20.01
C ASN A 3 1.70 -2.32 -21.10
N LEU A 4 1.65 -1.00 -20.96
CA LEU A 4 1.04 -0.13 -21.96
C LEU A 4 1.93 0.02 -23.19
N ASP A 5 3.25 0.07 -22.97
CA ASP A 5 4.29 0.01 -23.99
C ASP A 5 5.63 -0.39 -23.35
N LYS A 6 6.75 -0.20 -24.05
CA LYS A 6 8.08 -0.59 -23.54
C LYS A 6 8.51 0.16 -22.28
N LYS A 7 8.00 1.39 -22.07
CA LYS A 7 8.40 2.26 -20.96
C LYS A 7 7.30 2.43 -19.91
N ASN A 8 6.05 2.23 -20.27
CA ASN A 8 4.89 2.49 -19.42
C ASN A 8 4.26 1.19 -18.96
N SER A 9 3.98 1.08 -17.67
CA SER A 9 3.32 -0.08 -17.07
C SER A 9 2.29 0.36 -16.05
N LEU A 10 1.19 -0.39 -15.96
CA LEU A 10 0.15 -0.20 -14.97
C LEU A 10 0.04 -1.47 -14.13
N TYR A 11 0.13 -1.30 -12.81
CA TYR A 11 -0.02 -2.38 -11.85
C TYR A 11 -1.30 -2.18 -11.06
N ILE A 12 -2.14 -3.23 -11.01
CA ILE A 12 -3.38 -3.23 -10.24
C ILE A 12 -3.37 -4.46 -9.35
N ASN A 13 -3.64 -4.27 -8.06
CA ASN A 13 -3.73 -5.34 -7.09
C ASN A 13 -4.94 -5.11 -6.20
N GLY A 14 -5.66 -6.19 -5.88
CA GLY A 14 -6.77 -6.13 -4.96
C GLY A 14 -6.69 -7.25 -3.94
N ASN A 15 -7.16 -6.99 -2.72
CA ASN A 15 -7.19 -7.98 -1.66
C ASN A 15 -8.43 -7.76 -0.79
N TYR A 16 -9.07 -8.85 -0.38
CA TYR A 16 -10.19 -8.83 0.55
C TYR A 16 -10.02 -9.96 1.54
N GLN A 17 -10.15 -9.65 2.83
CA GLN A 17 -10.05 -10.62 3.91
C GLN A 17 -11.15 -10.36 4.93
N THR A 18 -11.75 -11.43 5.45
CA THR A 18 -12.75 -11.33 6.50
C THR A 18 -12.55 -12.45 7.52
N LEU A 19 -12.70 -12.11 8.79
CA LEU A 19 -12.68 -13.04 9.90
C LEU A 19 -14.10 -13.16 10.46
N LEU A 20 -14.69 -14.34 10.35
CA LEU A 20 -16.02 -14.62 10.87
C LEU A 20 -15.90 -15.31 12.23
N SER A 21 -16.39 -14.64 13.29
CA SER A 21 -16.36 -15.17 14.65
C SER A 21 -17.47 -14.52 15.47
N ASN A 22 -17.98 -15.23 16.47
CA ASN A 22 -18.94 -14.67 17.42
C ASN A 22 -18.27 -13.72 18.41
N ASN A 23 -16.99 -13.96 18.70
CA ASN A 23 -16.18 -13.14 19.58
C ASN A 23 -14.85 -12.88 18.93
N TYR A 24 -14.41 -11.61 18.90
CA TYR A 24 -13.13 -11.20 18.30
C TYR A 24 -12.15 -10.84 19.42
N PHE A 25 -10.94 -11.38 19.30
CA PHE A 25 -9.81 -11.00 20.15
C PHE A 25 -8.84 -10.20 19.32
N THR A 26 -8.16 -9.21 19.94
CA THR A 26 -7.24 -8.31 19.25
C THR A 26 -6.14 -9.06 18.49
N ASN A 27 -5.62 -10.14 19.06
CA ASN A 27 -4.56 -10.94 18.45
C ASN A 27 -5.04 -11.81 17.28
N GLU A 28 -6.34 -11.94 17.05
CA GLU A 28 -6.91 -12.67 15.91
C GLU A 28 -7.10 -11.76 14.70
N LEU A 29 -7.06 -10.44 14.87
CA LEU A 29 -7.35 -9.48 13.82
C LEU A 29 -6.23 -9.46 12.78
N PHE A 30 -6.63 -9.23 11.53
CA PHE A 30 -5.66 -8.97 10.46
C PHE A 30 -4.98 -7.62 10.70
N ARG A 31 -3.72 -7.53 10.30
CA ARG A 31 -2.95 -6.29 10.37
C ARG A 31 -2.51 -5.88 8.99
N PHE A 32 -2.63 -4.62 8.69
CA PHE A 32 -2.21 -4.09 7.39
C PHE A 32 -1.71 -2.65 7.51
N GLY A 33 -1.21 -2.12 6.40
CA GLY A 33 -0.51 -0.85 6.29
C GLY A 33 0.91 -1.09 5.82
N GLY A 34 1.49 -0.14 5.10
CA GLY A 34 2.86 -0.21 4.62
C GLY A 34 2.97 -0.49 3.12
N ILE A 35 4.21 -0.72 2.66
CA ILE A 35 4.55 -0.77 1.24
C ILE A 35 3.84 -1.89 0.47
N ASN A 36 3.49 -2.99 1.15
CA ASN A 36 2.88 -4.16 0.52
C ASN A 36 1.36 -4.21 0.66
N SER A 37 0.75 -3.26 1.33
CA SER A 37 -0.70 -3.18 1.48
C SER A 37 -1.21 -1.78 1.16
N ILE A 38 -1.37 -0.89 2.13
CA ILE A 38 -1.79 0.50 1.89
C ILE A 38 -0.62 1.41 2.16
N ARG A 39 -0.12 2.06 1.13
CA ARG A 39 1.02 2.95 1.23
C ARG A 39 0.58 4.31 1.78
N GLY A 40 1.44 4.94 2.57
CA GLY A 40 1.11 6.14 3.32
C GLY A 40 0.73 5.88 4.77
N PHE A 41 0.66 4.60 5.19
CA PHE A 41 0.42 4.17 6.56
C PHE A 41 1.57 3.32 7.06
N GLU A 42 1.84 3.36 8.36
CA GLU A 42 2.90 2.55 8.96
C GLU A 42 2.60 1.07 8.80
N GLU A 43 3.66 0.26 8.68
CA GLU A 43 3.52 -1.16 8.47
C GLU A 43 2.79 -1.82 9.64
N ASN A 44 1.78 -2.63 9.30
CA ASN A 44 0.94 -3.35 10.26
C ASN A 44 0.30 -2.46 11.33
N SER A 45 0.06 -1.17 11.00
CA SER A 45 -0.48 -0.20 11.96
C SER A 45 -2.00 -0.30 12.13
N ILE A 46 -2.70 -0.97 11.22
CA ILE A 46 -4.16 -1.05 11.20
C ILE A 46 -4.60 -2.48 11.46
N GLN A 47 -5.49 -2.65 12.42
CA GLN A 47 -6.05 -3.95 12.77
C GLN A 47 -7.52 -4.02 12.35
N ALA A 48 -7.92 -5.14 11.75
CA ALA A 48 -9.26 -5.30 11.23
C ALA A 48 -9.72 -6.75 11.25
N ASN A 49 -11.01 -6.98 11.49
CA ASN A 49 -11.64 -8.28 11.27
C ASN A 49 -12.16 -8.42 9.85
N GLU A 50 -12.36 -7.30 9.14
CA GLU A 50 -12.70 -7.27 7.72
C GLU A 50 -11.94 -6.13 7.08
N LEU A 51 -11.31 -6.41 5.94
CA LEU A 51 -10.59 -5.40 5.18
C LEU A 51 -10.64 -5.71 3.70
N GLY A 52 -10.63 -4.66 2.91
CA GLY A 52 -10.46 -4.76 1.47
C GLY A 52 -9.66 -3.57 0.99
N TYR A 53 -8.73 -3.81 0.07
CA TYR A 53 -7.95 -2.71 -0.51
C TYR A 53 -7.64 -2.95 -1.98
N VAL A 54 -7.43 -1.86 -2.67
CA VAL A 54 -7.02 -1.84 -4.08
C VAL A 54 -5.78 -0.95 -4.18
N ASN A 55 -4.78 -1.47 -4.87
CA ASN A 55 -3.54 -0.76 -5.14
C ASN A 55 -3.44 -0.48 -6.63
N LEU A 56 -3.15 0.76 -6.98
CA LEU A 56 -2.93 1.19 -8.35
C LEU A 56 -1.56 1.85 -8.43
N GLU A 57 -0.73 1.39 -9.38
CA GLU A 57 0.60 1.93 -9.57
C GLU A 57 0.88 2.11 -11.05
N TYR A 58 1.29 3.31 -11.42
CA TYR A 58 1.78 3.62 -12.76
C TYR A 58 3.30 3.74 -12.71
N ARG A 59 3.99 2.98 -13.56
CA ARG A 59 5.46 2.97 -13.65
C ARG A 59 5.91 3.47 -15.01
N TYR A 60 6.90 4.36 -14.98
CA TYR A 60 7.59 4.84 -16.18
C TYR A 60 9.07 4.46 -16.08
N LYS A 61 9.54 3.65 -17.03
CA LYS A 61 10.93 3.20 -17.08
C LYS A 61 11.77 4.25 -17.77
N LEU A 62 12.79 4.79 -17.07
CA LEU A 62 13.78 5.68 -17.65
C LEU A 62 14.85 4.90 -18.40
N ASN A 63 15.20 3.71 -17.87
CA ASN A 63 16.09 2.76 -18.54
C ASN A 63 15.80 1.35 -17.98
N THR A 64 16.61 0.35 -18.37
CA THR A 64 16.39 -1.04 -17.93
C THR A 64 16.54 -1.25 -16.44
N ASN A 65 17.24 -0.35 -15.74
CA ASN A 65 17.56 -0.51 -14.32
C ASN A 65 16.91 0.53 -13.42
N PHE A 66 16.15 1.48 -13.98
CA PHE A 66 15.59 2.57 -13.20
C PHE A 66 14.19 2.93 -13.70
N TYR A 67 13.24 3.06 -12.78
CA TYR A 67 11.91 3.57 -13.08
C TYR A 67 11.45 4.56 -12.02
N VAL A 68 10.52 5.44 -12.40
CA VAL A 68 9.76 6.28 -11.48
C VAL A 68 8.31 5.81 -11.49
N ASN A 69 7.59 6.05 -10.40
CA ASN A 69 6.21 5.61 -10.31
C ASN A 69 5.35 6.56 -9.50
N THR A 70 4.04 6.50 -9.76
CA THR A 70 3.02 7.10 -8.92
C THR A 70 2.12 6.00 -8.38
N ILE A 71 1.63 6.18 -7.16
CA ILE A 71 0.76 5.20 -6.52
C ILE A 71 -0.53 5.86 -6.05
N THR A 72 -1.62 5.08 -6.10
CA THR A 72 -2.91 5.43 -5.53
C THR A 72 -3.50 4.17 -4.92
N ASP A 73 -3.81 4.23 -3.65
CA ASP A 73 -4.36 3.10 -2.92
C ASP A 73 -5.66 3.52 -2.24
N ALA A 74 -6.61 2.59 -2.16
CA ALA A 74 -7.85 2.79 -1.43
C ALA A 74 -8.14 1.53 -0.62
N ALA A 75 -8.67 1.71 0.59
CA ALA A 75 -8.99 0.61 1.48
C ALA A 75 -10.26 0.89 2.27
N TYR A 76 -10.91 -0.20 2.65
CA TYR A 76 -12.01 -0.20 3.60
C TYR A 76 -11.68 -1.22 4.68
N TYR A 77 -11.94 -0.87 5.94
CA TYR A 77 -11.77 -1.83 7.02
C TYR A 77 -12.83 -1.65 8.10
N GLU A 78 -13.06 -2.73 8.83
CA GLU A 78 -13.91 -2.76 9.98
C GLU A 78 -13.18 -3.46 11.13
N ASN A 79 -13.20 -2.86 12.32
CA ASN A 79 -12.67 -3.45 13.54
C ASN A 79 -13.79 -3.51 14.58
N LYS A 80 -14.33 -4.70 14.78
CA LYS A 80 -15.44 -4.90 15.72
C LYS A 80 -15.02 -4.89 17.18
N VAL A 81 -13.73 -5.06 17.47
CA VAL A 81 -13.23 -5.00 18.85
C VAL A 81 -13.36 -3.59 19.40
N ILE A 82 -13.06 -2.58 18.58
CA ILE A 82 -13.15 -1.16 18.96
C ILE A 82 -14.29 -0.43 18.23
N GLU A 83 -15.11 -1.18 17.48
CA GLU A 83 -16.30 -0.67 16.77
C GLU A 83 -15.98 0.49 15.82
N ILE A 84 -14.94 0.32 14.98
CA ILE A 84 -14.52 1.30 13.97
C ILE A 84 -14.75 0.73 12.58
N LYS A 85 -15.32 1.56 11.71
CA LYS A 85 -15.36 1.37 10.25
C LYS A 85 -14.79 2.60 9.60
N ASP A 86 -13.87 2.44 8.66
CA ASP A 86 -13.26 3.59 8.00
C ASP A 86 -12.81 3.24 6.59
N ARG A 87 -12.63 4.27 5.81
CA ARG A 87 -12.03 4.21 4.48
C ARG A 87 -10.70 4.94 4.51
N LEU A 88 -9.72 4.36 3.83
CA LEU A 88 -8.36 4.87 3.82
C LEU A 88 -7.93 5.13 2.40
N PHE A 89 -7.17 6.20 2.21
CA PHE A 89 -6.61 6.56 0.91
C PHE A 89 -5.12 6.80 1.07
N GLY A 90 -4.34 6.26 0.15
CA GLY A 90 -2.92 6.50 0.09
C GLY A 90 -2.53 6.92 -1.32
N PHE A 91 -1.63 7.89 -1.43
CA PHE A 91 -1.10 8.30 -2.73
C PHE A 91 0.31 8.80 -2.55
N GLY A 92 1.10 8.66 -3.60
CA GLY A 92 2.49 9.03 -3.51
C GLY A 92 3.25 8.87 -4.80
N ILE A 93 4.55 9.12 -4.70
CA ILE A 93 5.50 8.97 -5.79
C ILE A 93 6.70 8.19 -5.30
N GLY A 94 7.40 7.56 -6.21
CA GLY A 94 8.57 6.79 -5.85
C GLY A 94 9.45 6.46 -7.04
N PHE A 95 10.45 5.62 -6.76
CA PHE A 95 11.32 5.10 -7.80
C PHE A 95 11.81 3.71 -7.42
N GLY A 96 12.28 2.97 -8.42
CA GLY A 96 12.90 1.68 -8.23
C GLY A 96 14.20 1.59 -9.01
N ILE A 97 15.20 0.96 -8.40
CA ILE A 97 16.52 0.75 -8.99
C ILE A 97 16.85 -0.73 -8.92
N VAL A 98 17.20 -1.34 -10.07
CA VAL A 98 17.69 -2.72 -10.11
C VAL A 98 19.18 -2.69 -9.81
N THR A 99 19.57 -3.39 -8.75
CA THR A 99 20.97 -3.50 -8.32
C THR A 99 21.41 -4.97 -8.37
N LYS A 100 22.70 -5.22 -8.13
CA LYS A 100 23.21 -6.58 -8.01
C LYS A 100 22.59 -7.35 -6.84
N ALA A 101 22.19 -6.63 -5.78
CA ALA A 101 21.54 -7.23 -4.61
C ALA A 101 20.03 -7.45 -4.80
N GLY A 102 19.42 -6.86 -5.84
CA GLY A 102 18.01 -6.97 -6.12
C GLY A 102 17.37 -5.64 -6.48
N LEU A 103 16.06 -5.56 -6.37
CA LEU A 103 15.28 -4.35 -6.66
C LEU A 103 15.13 -3.53 -5.39
N LEU A 104 15.69 -2.32 -5.40
CA LEU A 104 15.52 -1.33 -4.34
C LEU A 104 14.36 -0.40 -4.72
N ARG A 105 13.35 -0.32 -3.85
CA ARG A 105 12.17 0.52 -4.04
C ARG A 105 12.10 1.58 -2.97
N PHE A 106 11.84 2.80 -3.37
CA PHE A 106 11.63 3.94 -2.48
C PHE A 106 10.30 4.60 -2.84
N ILE A 107 9.43 4.79 -1.85
CA ILE A 107 8.12 5.41 -2.05
C ILE A 107 7.91 6.46 -0.96
N TYR A 108 7.58 7.69 -1.38
CA TYR A 108 7.10 8.75 -0.52
C TYR A 108 5.59 8.85 -0.69
N ALA A 109 4.84 8.51 0.35
CA ALA A 109 3.40 8.40 0.26
C ALA A 109 2.71 9.14 1.41
N ASN A 110 1.52 9.65 1.12
CA ASN A 110 0.65 10.27 2.12
C ASN A 110 -0.61 9.42 2.26
N GLY A 111 -0.95 9.08 3.49
CA GLY A 111 -2.17 8.36 3.81
C GLY A 111 -3.16 9.25 4.53
N LYS A 112 -4.43 9.14 4.18
CA LYS A 112 -5.49 9.86 4.88
C LYS A 112 -6.69 8.95 5.13
N LYS A 113 -7.39 9.18 6.21
CA LYS A 113 -8.70 8.59 6.49
C LYS A 113 -9.79 9.44 5.83
N GLU A 114 -10.94 8.85 5.53
CA GLU A 114 -12.01 9.52 4.78
C GLU A 114 -12.42 10.87 5.40
N LYS A 115 -12.48 10.93 6.73
CA LYS A 115 -12.94 12.13 7.45
C LYS A 115 -11.82 13.11 7.78
N GLN A 116 -10.57 12.80 7.42
CA GLN A 116 -9.43 13.67 7.66
C GLN A 116 -9.17 14.57 6.45
N ASN A 117 -8.70 15.78 6.72
CA ASN A 117 -8.18 16.64 5.68
C ASN A 117 -6.79 16.17 5.27
N PHE A 118 -6.43 16.44 4.01
CA PHE A 118 -5.09 16.17 3.52
C PHE A 118 -4.05 16.94 4.36
N ASN A 119 -3.02 16.23 4.83
CA ASN A 119 -1.96 16.83 5.62
C ASN A 119 -0.62 16.20 5.28
N LEU A 120 0.33 17.01 4.81
CA LEU A 120 1.67 16.56 4.45
C LEU A 120 2.44 15.97 5.64
N ASN A 121 2.08 16.33 6.86
CA ASN A 121 2.70 15.77 8.06
C ASN A 121 2.40 14.28 8.25
N ASN A 122 1.38 13.76 7.57
CA ASN A 122 1.04 12.33 7.60
C ASN A 122 1.80 11.52 6.55
N SER A 123 2.78 12.11 5.87
CA SER A 123 3.56 11.43 4.84
C SER A 123 4.50 10.39 5.45
N LYS A 124 4.66 9.28 4.74
CA LYS A 124 5.53 8.18 5.13
C LYS A 124 6.52 7.88 4.02
N ILE A 125 7.71 7.44 4.41
CA ILE A 125 8.72 6.96 3.49
C ILE A 125 8.78 5.44 3.62
N HIS A 126 8.58 4.74 2.51
CA HIS A 126 8.67 3.29 2.45
C HIS A 126 9.91 2.88 1.67
N LEU A 127 10.69 1.98 2.23
CA LEU A 127 11.89 1.45 1.61
C LEU A 127 11.79 -0.08 1.57
N SER A 128 12.08 -0.67 0.43
CA SER A 128 12.04 -2.11 0.25
C SER A 128 13.20 -2.58 -0.61
N LEU A 129 13.81 -3.69 -0.22
CA LEU A 129 14.80 -4.39 -1.03
C LEU A 129 14.31 -5.81 -1.27
N SER A 130 14.06 -6.14 -2.53
CA SER A 130 13.63 -7.48 -2.95
C SER A 130 14.75 -8.15 -3.72
N THR A 131 15.17 -9.33 -3.24
CA THR A 131 16.17 -10.12 -3.98
C THR A 131 15.51 -10.77 -5.19
N VAL A 132 16.22 -10.71 -6.31
CA VAL A 132 15.79 -11.34 -7.57
C VAL A 132 16.73 -12.51 -7.83
N PHE A 133 16.13 -13.69 -7.97
CA PHE A 133 16.86 -14.92 -8.27
C PHE A 133 16.61 -15.35 -9.71
#